data_09006552038a8c17b8cc0d707821fae7
#
_entry.id   09006552038a8c17b8cc0d707821fae7
#
_cell.length_a   1.000
_cell.length_b   1.000
_cell.length_c   1.000
_cell.angle_alpha   90.00
_cell.angle_beta   90.00
_cell.angle_gamma   90.00
#
_symmetry.space_group_name_H-M   'P 1'
#
loop_
_entity.id
_entity.type
_entity.pdbx_description
1 polymer ?
#
loop_
_entity_poly.entity_id
_entity_poly.type
_entity_poly.pdbx_seq_one_letter_code
_entity_poly.pdbx_strand_id
1 'polypeptide(L)'
;MDFLIKYFPLIFNGFVLTAEVTLFGLFAGLAIGILLAIGDLYGGRIVSTIIRVYVEFFRGSPIIVQLFIFYYVIPSMLSTRTDALIAGLLVFALNSAAYQKGYVKGAMEVIFEDQMTAGLSVGLSRPKTILYVILPQALRIAIPAWSNEFCSLTKSTSALLVIGVRDLTSAGQTIAGQTWRILETWSFIAVVYLIWITAITKILDVVYEKKKIPGIEISA
;
A
#
# COMPACT_ATOMS: atom_id res chain seq x y z
N MET A 1 -33.28 -6.12 9.30
CA MET A 1 -32.45 -4.89 9.39
C MET A 1 -31.99 -4.60 10.81
N ASP A 2 -32.76 -4.90 11.82
CA ASP A 2 -32.44 -4.59 13.22
C ASP A 2 -31.11 -5.17 13.74
N PHE A 3 -30.67 -6.31 13.21
CA PHE A 3 -29.39 -6.88 13.62
C PHE A 3 -28.18 -6.07 13.12
N LEU A 4 -28.24 -5.48 11.91
CA LEU A 4 -27.16 -4.62 11.38
C LEU A 4 -27.03 -3.32 12.19
N ILE A 5 -28.18 -2.77 12.64
CA ILE A 5 -28.19 -1.58 13.51
C ILE A 5 -27.50 -1.91 14.84
N LYS A 6 -27.82 -3.07 15.43
CA LYS A 6 -27.20 -3.54 16.68
C LYS A 6 -25.67 -3.67 16.58
N TYR A 7 -25.17 -4.16 15.44
CA TYR A 7 -23.74 -4.39 15.22
C TYR A 7 -23.03 -3.25 14.49
N PHE A 8 -23.73 -2.16 14.17
CA PHE A 8 -23.15 -1.00 13.48
C PHE A 8 -21.88 -0.47 14.14
N PRO A 9 -21.78 -0.29 15.47
CA PRO A 9 -20.54 0.18 16.10
C PRO A 9 -19.35 -0.75 15.85
N LEU A 10 -19.56 -2.07 15.87
CA LEU A 10 -18.52 -3.06 15.62
C LEU A 10 -18.04 -3.00 14.17
N ILE A 11 -18.97 -2.90 13.21
CA ILE A 11 -18.68 -2.78 11.80
C ILE A 11 -17.93 -1.46 11.51
N PHE A 12 -18.43 -0.36 12.09
CA PHE A 12 -17.81 0.97 11.91
C PHE A 12 -16.38 1.02 12.45
N ASN A 13 -16.13 0.51 13.65
CA ASN A 13 -14.80 0.46 14.23
C ASN A 13 -13.87 -0.44 13.40
N GLY A 14 -14.34 -1.59 12.93
CA GLY A 14 -13.59 -2.46 12.04
C GLY A 14 -13.27 -1.79 10.70
N PHE A 15 -14.22 -1.05 10.13
CA PHE A 15 -14.01 -0.26 8.93
C PHE A 15 -12.98 0.84 9.12
N VAL A 16 -13.06 1.60 10.22
CA VAL A 16 -12.08 2.65 10.54
C VAL A 16 -10.68 2.06 10.63
N LEU A 17 -10.51 0.95 11.34
CA LEU A 17 -9.21 0.30 11.45
C LEU A 17 -8.70 -0.22 10.09
N THR A 18 -9.58 -0.80 9.26
CA THR A 18 -9.24 -1.18 7.88
C THR A 18 -8.73 0.02 7.08
N ALA A 19 -9.42 1.16 7.17
CA ALA A 19 -9.03 2.39 6.49
C ALA A 19 -7.70 2.93 7.03
N GLU A 20 -7.50 2.96 8.34
CA GLU A 20 -6.25 3.39 8.99
C GLU A 20 -5.05 2.57 8.52
N VAL A 21 -5.15 1.23 8.57
CA VAL A 21 -4.05 0.35 8.14
C VAL A 21 -3.78 0.49 6.65
N THR A 22 -4.83 0.59 5.83
CA THR A 22 -4.68 0.79 4.38
C THR A 22 -3.96 2.10 4.08
N LEU A 23 -4.42 3.22 4.66
CA LEU A 23 -3.83 4.53 4.41
C LEU A 23 -2.42 4.63 4.96
N PHE A 24 -2.17 4.11 6.17
CA PHE A 24 -0.83 4.07 6.74
C PHE A 24 0.12 3.26 5.84
N GLY A 25 -0.27 2.03 5.46
CA GLY A 25 0.52 1.18 4.58
C GLY A 25 0.81 1.84 3.23
N LEU A 26 -0.20 2.52 2.67
CA LEU A 26 -0.09 3.22 1.39
C LEU A 26 0.91 4.39 1.47
N PHE A 27 0.77 5.30 2.44
CA PHE A 27 1.62 6.48 2.53
C PHE A 27 3.03 6.18 3.08
N ALA A 28 3.14 5.35 4.12
CA ALA A 28 4.43 4.92 4.63
C ALA A 28 5.17 4.07 3.58
N GLY A 29 4.44 3.18 2.89
CA GLY A 29 4.95 2.40 1.78
C GLY A 29 5.45 3.27 0.62
N LEU A 30 4.73 4.37 0.29
CA LEU A 30 5.18 5.32 -0.74
C LEU A 30 6.48 6.01 -0.34
N ALA A 31 6.56 6.51 0.88
CA ALA A 31 7.76 7.19 1.37
C ALA A 31 9.00 6.27 1.31
N ILE A 32 8.88 5.04 1.81
CA ILE A 32 9.93 4.03 1.75
C ILE A 32 10.18 3.62 0.29
N GLY A 33 9.14 3.40 -0.51
CA GLY A 33 9.22 3.00 -1.91
C GLY A 33 9.97 4.01 -2.78
N ILE A 34 9.79 5.31 -2.55
CA ILE A 34 10.56 6.38 -3.21
C ILE A 34 12.05 6.26 -2.87
N LEU A 35 12.39 6.09 -1.59
CA LEU A 35 13.79 5.92 -1.16
C LEU A 35 14.42 4.68 -1.79
N LEU A 36 13.68 3.56 -1.83
CA LEU A 36 14.12 2.33 -2.47
C LEU A 36 14.30 2.51 -3.99
N ALA A 37 13.38 3.22 -4.67
CA ALA A 37 13.49 3.49 -6.11
C ALA A 37 14.73 4.31 -6.44
N ILE A 38 14.97 5.38 -5.68
CA ILE A 38 16.16 6.22 -5.83
C ILE A 38 17.44 5.43 -5.53
N GLY A 39 17.43 4.64 -4.43
CA GLY A 39 18.56 3.79 -4.06
C GLY A 39 18.89 2.72 -5.12
N ASP A 40 17.85 2.12 -5.72
CA ASP A 40 18.05 1.11 -6.79
C ASP A 40 18.60 1.73 -8.10
N LEU A 41 18.20 2.95 -8.43
CA LEU A 41 18.66 3.64 -9.64
C LEU A 41 20.06 4.23 -9.48
N TYR A 42 20.42 4.73 -8.30
CA TYR A 42 21.61 5.56 -8.09
C TYR A 42 22.60 5.06 -7.04
N GLY A 43 22.20 4.08 -6.21
CA GLY A 43 23.00 3.59 -5.07
C GLY A 43 24.13 2.65 -5.45
N GLY A 44 24.32 2.35 -6.73
CA GLY A 44 25.31 1.40 -7.21
C GLY A 44 24.94 -0.06 -6.96
N ARG A 45 25.81 -0.97 -7.38
CA ARG A 45 25.50 -2.41 -7.46
C ARG A 45 25.15 -3.05 -6.11
N ILE A 46 25.82 -2.66 -5.03
CA ILE A 46 25.59 -3.25 -3.70
C ILE A 46 24.21 -2.86 -3.19
N VAL A 47 23.89 -1.55 -3.21
CA VAL A 47 22.60 -1.02 -2.75
C VAL A 47 21.45 -1.61 -3.57
N SER A 48 21.58 -1.63 -4.90
CA SER A 48 20.60 -2.23 -5.81
C SER A 48 20.36 -3.73 -5.50
N THR A 49 21.43 -4.48 -5.19
CA THR A 49 21.31 -5.89 -4.82
C THR A 49 20.54 -6.07 -3.51
N ILE A 50 20.83 -5.28 -2.48
CA ILE A 50 20.12 -5.33 -1.18
C ILE A 50 18.64 -5.01 -1.39
N ILE A 51 18.33 -3.96 -2.16
CA ILE A 51 16.96 -3.57 -2.45
C ILE A 51 16.23 -4.67 -3.24
N ARG A 52 16.91 -5.33 -4.17
CA ARG A 52 16.32 -6.45 -4.92
C ARG A 52 15.95 -7.60 -3.99
N VAL A 53 16.84 -8.02 -3.09
CA VAL A 53 16.56 -9.09 -2.10
C VAL A 53 15.36 -8.71 -1.22
N TYR A 54 15.29 -7.46 -0.76
CA TYR A 54 14.15 -6.96 -0.01
C TYR A 54 12.84 -7.06 -0.82
N VAL A 55 12.84 -6.58 -2.05
CA VAL A 55 11.65 -6.60 -2.92
C VAL A 55 11.21 -8.02 -3.23
N GLU A 56 12.16 -8.92 -3.54
CA GLU A 56 11.87 -10.33 -3.79
C GLU A 56 11.26 -11.02 -2.57
N PHE A 57 11.75 -10.73 -1.36
CA PHE A 57 11.18 -11.27 -0.13
C PHE A 57 9.73 -10.83 0.07
N PHE A 58 9.45 -9.51 0.03
CA PHE A 58 8.11 -8.99 0.30
C PHE A 58 7.10 -9.28 -0.80
N ARG A 59 7.51 -9.32 -2.07
CA ARG A 59 6.63 -9.66 -3.19
C ARG A 59 6.50 -11.16 -3.44
N GLY A 60 7.51 -11.93 -3.06
CA GLY A 60 7.56 -13.38 -3.27
C GLY A 60 6.96 -14.21 -2.14
N SER A 61 6.66 -13.59 -0.98
CA SER A 61 6.07 -14.30 0.16
C SER A 61 4.62 -13.86 0.44
N PRO A 62 3.74 -14.77 0.90
CA PRO A 62 2.37 -14.42 1.28
C PRO A 62 2.34 -13.45 2.45
N ILE A 63 1.46 -12.44 2.40
CA ILE A 63 1.35 -11.42 3.46
C ILE A 63 1.03 -12.03 4.83
N ILE A 64 0.26 -13.12 4.88
CA ILE A 64 -0.03 -13.85 6.12
C ILE A 64 1.25 -14.38 6.77
N VAL A 65 2.18 -14.92 5.98
CA VAL A 65 3.46 -15.41 6.47
C VAL A 65 4.30 -14.26 7.02
N GLN A 66 4.31 -13.11 6.34
CA GLN A 66 4.97 -11.90 6.83
C GLN A 66 4.39 -11.44 8.16
N LEU A 67 3.04 -11.43 8.31
CA LEU A 67 2.37 -11.11 9.57
C LEU A 67 2.81 -12.04 10.71
N PHE A 68 2.89 -13.34 10.47
CA PHE A 68 3.37 -14.29 11.48
C PHE A 68 4.85 -14.07 11.84
N ILE A 69 5.71 -13.76 10.87
CA ILE A 69 7.12 -13.47 11.13
C ILE A 69 7.25 -12.22 12.03
N PHE A 70 6.54 -11.14 11.70
CA PHE A 70 6.65 -9.88 12.44
C PHE A 70 5.95 -9.90 13.80
N TYR A 71 4.90 -10.70 13.94
CA TYR A 71 4.13 -10.76 15.19
C TYR A 71 4.64 -11.82 16.17
N TYR A 72 5.11 -12.97 15.68
CA TYR A 72 5.55 -14.08 16.54
C TYR A 72 7.06 -14.32 16.50
N VAL A 73 7.66 -14.41 15.30
CA VAL A 73 9.04 -14.88 15.15
C VAL A 73 10.03 -13.81 15.62
N ILE A 74 9.99 -12.60 15.07
CA ILE A 74 10.92 -11.53 15.40
C ILE A 74 10.83 -11.15 16.88
N PRO A 75 9.65 -10.92 17.49
CA PRO A 75 9.56 -10.62 18.91
C PRO A 75 10.09 -11.74 19.80
N SER A 76 9.83 -13.00 19.44
CA SER A 76 10.38 -14.16 20.17
C SER A 76 11.90 -14.20 20.15
N MET A 77 12.52 -13.93 18.99
CA MET A 77 14.00 -13.87 18.88
C MET A 77 14.63 -12.73 19.69
N LEU A 78 13.90 -11.62 19.84
CA LEU A 78 14.35 -10.43 20.58
C LEU A 78 13.92 -10.47 22.06
N SER A 79 13.27 -11.55 22.52
CA SER A 79 12.70 -11.66 23.87
C SER A 79 11.78 -10.48 24.23
N THR A 80 11.04 -9.96 23.24
CA THR A 80 10.12 -8.83 23.37
C THR A 80 8.68 -9.26 23.05
N ARG A 81 7.72 -8.35 23.26
CA ARG A 81 6.33 -8.50 22.81
C ARG A 81 6.01 -7.36 21.86
N THR A 82 5.31 -7.66 20.79
CA THR A 82 4.85 -6.66 19.83
C THR A 82 3.32 -6.66 19.84
N ASP A 83 2.73 -5.48 19.82
CA ASP A 83 1.30 -5.33 19.61
C ASP A 83 0.91 -5.80 18.20
N ALA A 84 -0.22 -6.48 18.07
CA ALA A 84 -0.67 -7.05 16.80
C ALA A 84 -0.91 -5.96 15.72
N LEU A 85 -1.46 -4.80 16.13
CA LEU A 85 -1.68 -3.70 15.21
C LEU A 85 -0.37 -3.10 14.72
N ILE A 86 0.62 -2.94 15.61
CA ILE A 86 1.95 -2.43 15.24
C ILE A 86 2.63 -3.39 14.26
N ALA A 87 2.59 -4.70 14.52
CA ALA A 87 3.11 -5.71 13.59
C ALA A 87 2.40 -5.62 12.21
N GLY A 88 1.08 -5.48 12.22
CA GLY A 88 0.29 -5.27 11.01
C GLY A 88 0.73 -4.01 10.25
N LEU A 89 0.79 -2.86 10.91
CA LEU A 89 1.20 -1.59 10.28
C LEU A 89 2.60 -1.70 9.66
N LEU A 90 3.57 -2.32 10.34
CA LEU A 90 4.91 -2.53 9.81
C LEU A 90 4.90 -3.41 8.57
N VAL A 91 4.21 -4.56 8.62
CA VAL A 91 4.13 -5.47 7.47
C VAL A 91 3.47 -4.79 6.28
N PHE A 92 2.35 -4.08 6.47
CA PHE A 92 1.66 -3.39 5.39
C PHE A 92 2.51 -2.27 4.78
N ALA A 93 3.22 -1.50 5.59
CA ALA A 93 4.13 -0.46 5.10
C ALA A 93 5.30 -1.05 4.30
N LEU A 94 5.96 -2.10 4.81
CA LEU A 94 7.10 -2.73 4.16
C LEU A 94 6.68 -3.51 2.91
N ASN A 95 5.58 -4.24 2.95
CA ASN A 95 5.04 -4.95 1.78
C ASN A 95 4.69 -3.95 0.67
N SER A 96 3.91 -2.92 0.99
CA SER A 96 3.53 -1.87 0.05
C SER A 96 4.75 -1.13 -0.52
N ALA A 97 5.77 -0.86 0.29
CA ALA A 97 7.01 -0.23 -0.18
C ALA A 97 7.71 -1.03 -1.29
N ALA A 98 7.68 -2.36 -1.20
CA ALA A 98 8.26 -3.23 -2.22
C ALA A 98 7.51 -3.13 -3.57
N TYR A 99 6.18 -3.00 -3.55
CA TYR A 99 5.39 -2.76 -4.77
C TYR A 99 5.56 -1.34 -5.28
N GLN A 100 5.44 -0.35 -4.41
CA GLN A 100 5.52 1.07 -4.78
C GLN A 100 6.90 1.47 -5.30
N LYS A 101 7.98 0.84 -4.80
CA LYS A 101 9.31 0.98 -5.40
C LYS A 101 9.28 0.66 -6.90
N GLY A 102 8.58 -0.40 -7.31
CA GLY A 102 8.45 -0.76 -8.72
C GLY A 102 7.68 0.29 -9.53
N TYR A 103 6.57 0.78 -9.00
CA TYR A 103 5.74 1.80 -9.65
C TYR A 103 6.48 3.13 -9.81
N VAL A 104 7.17 3.59 -8.76
CA VAL A 104 7.95 4.84 -8.80
C VAL A 104 9.14 4.70 -9.74
N LYS A 105 9.89 3.59 -9.64
CA LYS A 105 11.04 3.35 -10.53
C LYS A 105 10.61 3.32 -11.99
N GLY A 106 9.59 2.53 -12.35
CA GLY A 106 9.09 2.45 -13.73
C GLY A 106 8.62 3.81 -14.26
N ALA A 107 7.91 4.59 -13.43
CA ALA A 107 7.49 5.94 -13.81
C ALA A 107 8.69 6.91 -14.00
N MET A 108 9.74 6.77 -13.18
CA MET A 108 10.97 7.57 -13.38
C MET A 108 11.69 7.20 -14.67
N GLU A 109 11.80 5.91 -15.00
CA GLU A 109 12.50 5.43 -16.19
C GLU A 109 11.88 5.96 -17.48
N VAL A 110 10.55 6.14 -17.54
CA VAL A 110 9.84 6.66 -18.73
C VAL A 110 10.31 8.07 -19.14
N ILE A 111 10.66 8.92 -18.16
CA ILE A 111 10.99 10.33 -18.43
C ILE A 111 12.45 10.65 -18.15
N PHE A 112 13.25 9.66 -17.77
CA PHE A 112 14.56 9.88 -17.17
C PHE A 112 15.54 10.57 -18.10
N GLU A 113 15.75 10.07 -19.32
CA GLU A 113 16.79 10.55 -20.23
C GLU A 113 16.54 12.00 -20.66
N ASP A 114 15.32 12.31 -21.07
CA ASP A 114 14.94 13.63 -21.54
C ASP A 114 15.02 14.68 -20.40
N GLN A 115 14.45 14.35 -19.24
CA GLN A 115 14.40 15.26 -18.10
C GLN A 115 15.77 15.42 -17.42
N MET A 116 16.62 14.39 -17.44
CA MET A 116 17.98 14.48 -16.92
C MET A 116 18.82 15.39 -17.81
N THR A 117 18.76 15.21 -19.13
CA THR A 117 19.48 16.05 -20.10
C THR A 117 19.04 17.51 -19.99
N ALA A 118 17.73 17.77 -19.93
CA ALA A 118 17.20 19.11 -19.77
C ALA A 118 17.65 19.78 -18.45
N GLY A 119 17.59 19.06 -17.34
CA GLY A 119 18.02 19.56 -16.04
C GLY A 119 19.51 19.92 -15.99
N LEU A 120 20.37 19.06 -16.54
CA LEU A 120 21.81 19.30 -16.61
C LEU A 120 22.12 20.49 -17.51
N SER A 121 21.40 20.66 -18.62
CA SER A 121 21.60 21.79 -19.56
C SER A 121 21.32 23.15 -18.94
N VAL A 122 20.44 23.23 -17.94
CA VAL A 122 20.18 24.48 -17.20
C VAL A 122 21.01 24.59 -15.92
N GLY A 123 22.04 23.74 -15.75
CA GLY A 123 23.00 23.81 -14.65
C GLY A 123 22.56 23.15 -13.35
N LEU A 124 21.48 22.36 -13.34
CA LEU A 124 21.11 21.55 -12.19
C LEU A 124 22.08 20.38 -12.00
N SER A 125 22.44 20.07 -10.75
CA SER A 125 23.16 18.82 -10.47
C SER A 125 22.22 17.60 -10.58
N ARG A 126 22.76 16.42 -10.87
CA ARG A 126 21.98 15.17 -10.97
C ARG A 126 21.00 14.96 -9.81
N PRO A 127 21.38 15.07 -8.51
CA PRO A 127 20.44 14.90 -7.42
C PRO A 127 19.32 15.94 -7.42
N LYS A 128 19.63 17.20 -7.78
CA LYS A 128 18.62 18.25 -7.88
C LYS A 128 17.65 17.99 -9.04
N THR A 129 18.13 17.54 -10.17
CA THR A 129 17.28 17.15 -11.31
C THR A 129 16.34 16.02 -10.93
N ILE A 130 16.84 14.99 -10.23
CA ILE A 130 16.02 13.88 -9.77
C ILE A 130 14.94 14.37 -8.82
N LEU A 131 15.32 15.12 -7.78
CA LEU A 131 14.40 15.50 -6.71
C LEU A 131 13.36 16.54 -7.15
N TYR A 132 13.78 17.55 -7.94
CA TYR A 132 12.93 18.69 -8.26
C TYR A 132 12.26 18.61 -9.64
N VAL A 133 12.76 17.76 -10.56
CA VAL A 133 12.23 17.66 -11.92
C VAL A 133 11.63 16.29 -12.19
N ILE A 134 12.39 15.22 -12.00
CA ILE A 134 11.97 13.86 -12.37
C ILE A 134 10.96 13.30 -11.37
N LEU A 135 11.26 13.31 -10.07
CA LEU A 135 10.40 12.69 -9.04
C LEU A 135 8.99 13.28 -9.02
N PRO A 136 8.75 14.61 -9.04
CA PRO A 136 7.38 15.14 -9.05
C PRO A 136 6.57 14.74 -10.29
N GLN A 137 7.23 14.57 -11.44
CA GLN A 137 6.58 14.09 -12.66
C GLN A 137 6.29 12.59 -12.57
N ALA A 138 7.28 11.79 -12.13
CA ALA A 138 7.11 10.34 -11.92
C ALA A 138 5.97 10.01 -10.97
N LEU A 139 5.80 10.76 -9.88
CA LEU A 139 4.69 10.56 -8.94
C LEU A 139 3.32 10.79 -9.59
N ARG A 140 3.20 11.73 -10.54
CA ARG A 140 1.95 11.92 -11.30
C ARG A 140 1.69 10.76 -12.26
N ILE A 141 2.73 10.27 -12.90
CA ILE A 141 2.68 9.11 -13.81
C ILE A 141 2.30 7.83 -13.03
N ALA A 142 2.74 7.70 -11.78
CA ALA A 142 2.48 6.53 -10.94
C ALA A 142 1.06 6.47 -10.33
N ILE A 143 0.22 7.52 -10.46
CA ILE A 143 -1.11 7.57 -9.80
C ILE A 143 -2.00 6.36 -10.15
N PRO A 144 -2.11 5.87 -11.41
CA PRO A 144 -2.93 4.69 -11.71
C PRO A 144 -2.44 3.43 -11.01
N ALA A 145 -1.12 3.19 -11.00
CA ALA A 145 -0.53 2.06 -10.29
C ALA A 145 -0.74 2.17 -8.77
N TRP A 146 -0.73 3.40 -8.25
CA TRP A 146 -1.01 3.69 -6.85
C TRP A 146 -2.47 3.46 -6.47
N SER A 147 -3.41 3.72 -7.39
CA SER A 147 -4.82 3.35 -7.24
C SER A 147 -5.01 1.84 -7.11
N ASN A 148 -4.32 1.05 -7.93
CA ASN A 148 -4.32 -0.40 -7.85
C ASN A 148 -3.71 -0.91 -6.53
N GLU A 149 -2.65 -0.27 -6.05
CA GLU A 149 -2.04 -0.58 -4.75
C GLU A 149 -3.02 -0.36 -3.60
N PHE A 150 -3.75 0.78 -3.59
CA PHE A 150 -4.81 1.03 -2.61
C PHE A 150 -5.85 -0.10 -2.58
N CYS A 151 -6.32 -0.53 -3.75
CA CYS A 151 -7.29 -1.64 -3.85
C CYS A 151 -6.72 -2.94 -3.29
N SER A 152 -5.46 -3.24 -3.61
CA SER A 152 -4.77 -4.45 -3.15
C SER A 152 -4.57 -4.44 -1.65
N LEU A 153 -4.03 -3.35 -1.10
CA LEU A 153 -3.83 -3.19 0.34
C LEU A 153 -5.14 -3.30 1.10
N THR A 154 -6.19 -2.59 0.67
CA THR A 154 -7.50 -2.64 1.35
C THR A 154 -8.03 -4.06 1.45
N LYS A 155 -7.94 -4.85 0.37
CA LYS A 155 -8.37 -6.26 0.40
C LYS A 155 -7.48 -7.11 1.29
N SER A 156 -6.18 -6.83 1.30
CA SER A 156 -5.20 -7.58 2.08
C SER A 156 -5.32 -7.34 3.58
N THR A 157 -5.99 -6.24 4.04
CA THR A 157 -6.21 -6.03 5.49
C THR A 157 -6.99 -7.16 6.14
N SER A 158 -7.82 -7.90 5.38
CA SER A 158 -8.51 -9.09 5.86
C SER A 158 -7.55 -10.15 6.45
N ALA A 159 -6.28 -10.16 6.05
CA ALA A 159 -5.27 -11.05 6.62
C ALA A 159 -4.90 -10.70 8.09
N LEU A 160 -5.19 -9.48 8.55
CA LEU A 160 -4.93 -9.06 9.94
C LEU A 160 -5.72 -9.89 10.97
N LEU A 161 -6.82 -10.49 10.54
CA LEU A 161 -7.62 -11.40 11.34
C LEU A 161 -6.78 -12.52 11.98
N VAL A 162 -5.77 -13.04 11.25
CA VAL A 162 -4.96 -14.18 11.71
C VAL A 162 -4.06 -13.85 12.92
N ILE A 163 -3.77 -12.57 13.14
CA ILE A 163 -3.01 -12.08 14.31
C ILE A 163 -3.90 -11.39 15.35
N GLY A 164 -5.23 -11.49 15.21
CA GLY A 164 -6.20 -11.01 16.18
C GLY A 164 -6.50 -9.50 16.10
N VAL A 165 -6.15 -8.80 15.05
CA VAL A 165 -6.53 -7.40 14.83
C VAL A 165 -8.00 -7.33 14.41
N ARG A 166 -8.75 -6.40 15.00
CA ARG A 166 -10.21 -6.28 14.83
C ARG A 166 -10.59 -5.38 13.64
N ASP A 167 -10.19 -5.78 12.45
CA ASP A 167 -10.54 -5.13 11.19
C ASP A 167 -12.01 -5.37 10.77
N LEU A 168 -12.41 -4.86 9.61
CA LEU A 168 -13.77 -5.04 9.07
C LEU A 168 -14.12 -6.52 8.85
N THR A 169 -13.16 -7.35 8.43
CA THR A 169 -13.35 -8.79 8.24
C THR A 169 -13.55 -9.51 9.58
N SER A 170 -12.79 -9.12 10.61
CA SER A 170 -12.95 -9.62 12.00
C SER A 170 -14.32 -9.27 12.56
N ALA A 171 -14.82 -8.06 12.27
CA ALA A 171 -16.18 -7.68 12.66
C ALA A 171 -17.23 -8.61 12.01
N GLY A 172 -17.09 -8.86 10.71
CA GLY A 172 -17.94 -9.82 9.99
C GLY A 172 -17.89 -11.23 10.58
N GLN A 173 -16.71 -11.73 10.88
CA GLN A 173 -16.53 -13.05 11.50
C GLN A 173 -17.21 -13.13 12.87
N THR A 174 -17.06 -12.10 13.71
CA THR A 174 -17.67 -12.02 15.02
C THR A 174 -19.20 -12.04 14.91
N ILE A 175 -19.77 -11.24 14.01
CA ILE A 175 -21.23 -11.16 13.80
C ILE A 175 -21.77 -12.49 13.27
N ALA A 176 -21.12 -13.08 12.25
CA ALA A 176 -21.53 -14.35 11.69
C ALA A 176 -21.51 -15.48 12.73
N GLY A 177 -20.46 -15.52 13.58
CA GLY A 177 -20.33 -16.50 14.65
C GLY A 177 -21.37 -16.35 15.77
N GLN A 178 -21.79 -15.12 16.12
CA GLN A 178 -22.78 -14.85 17.15
C GLN A 178 -24.23 -15.01 16.67
N THR A 179 -24.50 -14.76 15.41
CA THR A 179 -25.87 -14.68 14.87
C THR A 179 -26.26 -15.84 13.98
N TRP A 180 -25.29 -16.61 13.49
CA TRP A 180 -25.45 -17.66 12.47
C TRP A 180 -26.01 -17.14 11.14
N ARG A 181 -26.08 -15.81 10.95
CA ARG A 181 -26.52 -15.15 9.72
C ARG A 181 -25.34 -14.94 8.78
N ILE A 182 -24.84 -16.04 8.25
CA ILE A 182 -23.58 -16.05 7.46
C ILE A 182 -23.75 -15.26 6.17
N LEU A 183 -24.80 -15.56 5.39
CA LEU A 183 -25.01 -14.95 4.06
C LEU A 183 -25.22 -13.43 4.17
N GLU A 184 -26.11 -13.00 5.06
CA GLU A 184 -26.44 -11.57 5.23
C GLU A 184 -25.21 -10.78 5.71
N THR A 185 -24.45 -11.36 6.65
CA THR A 185 -23.28 -10.70 7.21
C THR A 185 -22.18 -10.52 6.16
N TRP A 186 -21.80 -11.59 5.48
CA TRP A 186 -20.72 -11.53 4.49
C TRP A 186 -21.10 -10.71 3.25
N SER A 187 -22.36 -10.78 2.81
CA SER A 187 -22.86 -9.91 1.74
C SER A 187 -22.76 -8.43 2.14
N PHE A 188 -23.12 -8.09 3.38
CA PHE A 188 -23.02 -6.71 3.86
C PHE A 188 -21.57 -6.24 3.95
N ILE A 189 -20.66 -7.04 4.52
CA ILE A 189 -19.22 -6.73 4.58
C ILE A 189 -18.64 -6.56 3.18
N ALA A 190 -19.00 -7.41 2.23
CA ALA A 190 -18.56 -7.29 0.84
C ALA A 190 -19.02 -5.96 0.20
N VAL A 191 -20.27 -5.55 0.47
CA VAL A 191 -20.80 -4.26 -0.02
C VAL A 191 -20.04 -3.08 0.59
N VAL A 192 -19.70 -3.13 1.88
CA VAL A 192 -18.90 -2.08 2.53
C VAL A 192 -17.53 -1.95 1.88
N TYR A 193 -16.81 -3.06 1.66
CA TYR A 193 -15.54 -3.05 0.93
C TYR A 193 -15.70 -2.50 -0.49
N LEU A 194 -16.72 -2.94 -1.22
CA LEU A 194 -16.99 -2.51 -2.60
C LEU A 194 -17.22 -0.99 -2.67
N ILE A 195 -18.07 -0.46 -1.80
CA ILE A 195 -18.35 0.99 -1.75
C ILE A 195 -17.06 1.76 -1.44
N TRP A 196 -16.32 1.35 -0.42
CA TRP A 196 -15.08 2.01 -0.01
C TRP A 196 -14.04 2.03 -1.13
N ILE A 197 -13.73 0.86 -1.70
CA ILE A 197 -12.74 0.72 -2.77
C ILE A 197 -13.17 1.55 -3.98
N THR A 198 -14.44 1.41 -4.42
CA THR A 198 -14.95 2.14 -5.59
C THR A 198 -14.95 3.65 -5.38
N ALA A 199 -15.29 4.12 -4.18
CA ALA A 199 -15.29 5.55 -3.88
C ALA A 199 -13.88 6.15 -4.00
N ILE A 200 -12.88 5.50 -3.40
CA ILE A 200 -11.51 6.01 -3.41
C ILE A 200 -10.86 5.88 -4.80
N THR A 201 -11.08 4.76 -5.50
CA THR A 201 -10.55 4.62 -6.88
C THR A 201 -11.11 5.69 -7.81
N LYS A 202 -12.41 5.97 -7.76
CA LYS A 202 -13.00 7.06 -8.55
C LYS A 202 -12.41 8.43 -8.20
N ILE A 203 -12.13 8.69 -6.93
CA ILE A 203 -11.44 9.93 -6.52
C ILE A 203 -10.04 9.98 -7.13
N LEU A 204 -9.28 8.88 -7.07
CA LEU A 204 -7.94 8.80 -7.64
C LEU A 204 -7.95 8.94 -9.17
N ASP A 205 -8.93 8.37 -9.85
CA ASP A 205 -9.11 8.53 -11.31
C ASP A 205 -9.35 10.00 -11.69
N VAL A 206 -10.21 10.71 -10.94
CA VAL A 206 -10.45 12.15 -11.15
C VAL A 206 -9.17 12.95 -10.88
N VAL A 207 -8.40 12.59 -9.85
CA VAL A 207 -7.12 13.23 -9.55
C VAL A 207 -6.11 12.98 -10.69
N TYR A 208 -6.05 11.75 -11.19
CA TYR A 208 -5.19 11.40 -12.31
C TYR A 208 -5.53 12.22 -13.57
N GLU A 209 -6.80 12.24 -13.97
CA GLU A 209 -7.25 13.01 -15.15
C GLU A 209 -6.88 14.51 -15.07
N LYS A 210 -6.93 15.09 -13.87
CA LYS A 210 -6.54 16.49 -13.64
C LYS A 210 -5.03 16.73 -13.59
N LYS A 211 -4.23 15.69 -13.31
CA LYS A 211 -2.79 15.79 -13.07
C LYS A 211 -1.94 15.11 -14.14
N LYS A 212 -2.56 14.37 -15.07
CA LYS A 212 -1.83 13.68 -16.15
C LYS A 212 -1.00 14.66 -16.99
N ILE A 213 0.14 14.18 -17.41
CA ILE A 213 1.07 14.97 -18.24
C ILE A 213 0.67 14.74 -19.69
N PRO A 214 0.36 15.80 -20.49
CA PRO A 214 0.04 15.64 -21.90
C PRO A 214 1.17 14.95 -22.66
N GLY A 215 0.83 13.97 -23.50
CA GLY A 215 1.81 13.23 -24.33
C GLY A 215 2.46 12.04 -23.63
N ILE A 216 2.19 11.79 -22.36
CA ILE A 216 2.62 10.57 -21.65
C ILE A 216 1.33 9.81 -21.26
N GLU A 217 0.89 8.92 -22.16
CA GLU A 217 -0.23 8.01 -21.88
C GLU A 217 0.35 6.66 -21.47
N ILE A 218 0.04 6.22 -20.25
CA ILE A 218 0.25 4.85 -19.82
C ILE A 218 -1.09 4.13 -20.03
N SER A 219 -1.12 3.20 -21.00
CA SER A 219 -2.27 2.27 -21.11
C SER A 219 -2.36 1.47 -19.82
N ALA A 220 -3.51 1.59 -19.15
CA ALA A 220 -3.86 0.86 -17.93
C ALA A 220 -4.01 -0.64 -18.20
#